data_3e5a30d07671ab49a9e6e60c0c10bd97
#
_entry.id   3e5a30d07671ab49a9e6e60c0c10bd97
#
_cell.length_a   1.000
_cell.length_b   1.000
_cell.length_c   1.000
_cell.angle_alpha   90.00
_cell.angle_beta   90.00
_cell.angle_gamma   90.00
#
_symmetry.space_group_name_H-M   'P 1'
#
loop_
_entity.id
_entity.type
_entity.pdbx_description
1 polymer ?
#
loop_
_entity_poly.entity_id
_entity_poly.type
_entity_poly.pdbx_seq_one_letter_code
_entity_poly.pdbx_strand_id
1 'polypeptide(L)'
;ALPFADGTFDLVGNRHESYLPSEVRRVLAPGGCFLTQQVAGDFNREFYALLGEPAPTPEAPHWNLGFARAQLEAAELPPVAGGEGWEVLHFADVGALAWYLLNLPWVFPGFSFRRHRERLRGLHESGKPLAVRQFLFWLEARSPQAARG
;
A
#
# COMPACT_ATOMS: atom_id res chain seq x y z
N ALA A 1 -19.01 -7.66 4.21
CA ALA A 1 -19.75 -6.37 4.25
C ALA A 1 -19.32 -5.60 5.50
N LEU A 2 -19.19 -4.28 5.39
CA LEU A 2 -18.93 -3.40 6.52
C LEU A 2 -20.20 -3.28 7.40
N PRO A 3 -20.07 -3.19 8.73
CA PRO A 3 -21.22 -3.17 9.66
C PRO A 3 -21.90 -1.79 9.75
N PHE A 4 -22.05 -1.10 8.62
CA PHE A 4 -22.64 0.23 8.53
C PHE A 4 -23.76 0.24 7.51
N ALA A 5 -24.76 1.11 7.71
CA ALA A 5 -25.84 1.32 6.76
C ALA A 5 -25.34 2.00 5.47
N ASP A 6 -26.15 1.93 4.41
CA ASP A 6 -25.89 2.63 3.17
C ASP A 6 -25.86 4.15 3.40
N GLY A 7 -24.97 4.84 2.71
CA GLY A 7 -24.89 6.30 2.75
C GLY A 7 -24.50 6.89 4.11
N THR A 8 -23.78 6.13 4.94
CA THR A 8 -23.44 6.57 6.32
C THR A 8 -22.35 7.65 6.36
N PHE A 9 -21.38 7.63 5.42
CA PHE A 9 -20.15 8.42 5.54
C PHE A 9 -20.00 9.47 4.44
N ASP A 10 -19.65 10.67 4.81
CA ASP A 10 -19.22 11.73 3.89
C ASP A 10 -17.77 11.56 3.43
N LEU A 11 -16.95 10.86 4.24
CA LEU A 11 -15.57 10.56 3.96
C LEU A 11 -15.21 9.15 4.42
N VAL A 12 -14.61 8.37 3.52
CA VAL A 12 -13.96 7.09 3.82
C VAL A 12 -12.48 7.19 3.45
N GLY A 13 -11.62 7.06 4.45
CA GLY A 13 -10.16 7.00 4.27
C GLY A 13 -9.66 5.57 4.35
N ASN A 14 -8.78 5.19 3.41
CA ASN A 14 -8.13 3.89 3.39
C ASN A 14 -6.64 4.07 3.12
N ARG A 15 -5.79 3.39 3.87
CA ARG A 15 -4.35 3.45 3.68
C ARG A 15 -3.72 2.07 3.83
N HIS A 16 -3.06 1.61 2.75
CA HIS A 16 -2.31 0.36 2.68
C HIS A 16 -3.13 -0.91 3.03
N GLU A 17 -4.45 -0.81 2.98
CA GLU A 17 -5.38 -1.90 3.27
C GLU A 17 -6.23 -2.25 2.06
N SER A 18 -6.64 -3.51 1.97
CA SER A 18 -7.59 -3.94 0.94
C SER A 18 -8.96 -3.30 1.15
N TYR A 19 -9.65 -3.05 0.07
CA TYR A 19 -11.03 -2.57 0.09
C TYR A 19 -11.86 -3.23 -1.01
N LEU A 20 -13.15 -3.30 -0.80
CA LEU A 20 -14.10 -3.72 -1.82
C LEU A 20 -14.80 -2.47 -2.36
N PRO A 21 -14.58 -2.10 -3.65
CA PRO A 21 -15.13 -0.86 -4.21
C PRO A 21 -16.65 -0.71 -4.05
N SER A 22 -17.41 -1.80 -4.24
CA SER A 22 -18.88 -1.81 -4.06
C SER A 22 -19.30 -1.52 -2.63
N GLU A 23 -18.57 -2.00 -1.62
CA GLU A 23 -18.83 -1.70 -0.22
C GLU A 23 -18.48 -0.24 0.13
N VAL A 24 -17.36 0.26 -0.38
CA VAL A 24 -17.01 1.68 -0.23
C VAL A 24 -18.11 2.55 -0.84
N ARG A 25 -18.55 2.21 -2.07
CA ARG A 25 -19.64 2.92 -2.75
C ARG A 25 -20.95 2.89 -1.94
N ARG A 26 -21.30 1.73 -1.38
CA ARG A 26 -22.51 1.54 -0.58
C ARG A 26 -22.54 2.41 0.66
N VAL A 27 -21.45 2.46 1.43
CA VAL A 27 -21.42 3.20 2.70
C VAL A 27 -21.21 4.71 2.56
N LEU A 28 -20.78 5.17 1.37
CA LEU A 28 -20.65 6.60 1.09
C LEU A 28 -22.00 7.26 0.86
N ALA A 29 -22.21 8.39 1.53
CA ALA A 29 -23.32 9.29 1.27
C ALA A 29 -23.27 9.84 -0.17
N PRO A 30 -24.39 10.32 -0.73
CA PRO A 30 -24.38 11.03 -2.01
C PRO A 30 -23.40 12.22 -1.98
N GLY A 31 -22.46 12.26 -2.94
CA GLY A 31 -21.39 13.26 -2.98
C GLY A 31 -20.23 12.99 -2.03
N GLY A 32 -20.29 11.95 -1.23
CA GLY A 32 -19.24 11.55 -0.29
C GLY A 32 -17.93 11.20 -0.98
N CYS A 33 -16.84 11.34 -0.26
CA CYS A 33 -15.46 11.17 -0.75
C CYS A 33 -14.84 9.86 -0.28
N PHE A 34 -14.20 9.15 -1.19
CA PHE A 34 -13.26 8.07 -0.89
C PHE A 34 -11.84 8.54 -1.19
N LEU A 35 -10.95 8.43 -0.22
CA LEU A 35 -9.53 8.71 -0.38
C LEU A 35 -8.73 7.46 -0.02
N THR A 36 -7.92 6.96 -0.94
CA THR A 36 -7.05 5.81 -0.70
C THR A 36 -5.61 6.10 -1.09
N GLN A 37 -4.67 5.59 -0.28
CA GLN A 37 -3.26 5.48 -0.61
C GLN A 37 -2.86 4.02 -0.54
N GLN A 38 -2.17 3.53 -1.57
CA GLN A 38 -1.82 2.12 -1.73
C GLN A 38 -0.35 1.95 -2.08
N VAL A 39 0.19 0.80 -1.73
CA VAL A 39 1.50 0.34 -2.19
C VAL A 39 1.27 -0.53 -3.44
N ALA A 40 2.01 -0.28 -4.50
CA ALA A 40 1.91 -1.08 -5.72
C ALA A 40 2.37 -2.52 -5.49
N GLY A 41 1.87 -3.46 -6.30
CA GLY A 41 2.04 -4.89 -6.09
C GLY A 41 3.48 -5.43 -6.16
N ASP A 42 4.46 -4.61 -6.54
CA ASP A 42 5.88 -4.98 -6.65
C ASP A 42 6.79 -4.23 -5.64
N PHE A 43 6.26 -3.80 -4.52
CA PHE A 43 6.95 -2.88 -3.61
C PHE A 43 8.09 -3.49 -2.78
N ASN A 44 8.12 -4.82 -2.57
CA ASN A 44 9.05 -5.46 -1.64
C ASN A 44 10.43 -5.80 -2.23
N ARG A 45 10.63 -5.67 -3.54
CA ARG A 45 11.85 -6.16 -4.23
C ARG A 45 13.14 -5.58 -3.67
N GLU A 46 13.15 -4.34 -3.26
CA GLU A 46 14.35 -3.71 -2.73
C GLU A 46 14.75 -4.23 -1.34
N PHE A 47 13.81 -4.71 -0.53
CA PHE A 47 14.14 -5.41 0.71
C PHE A 47 14.90 -6.71 0.44
N TYR A 48 14.48 -7.46 -0.58
CA TYR A 48 15.18 -8.68 -0.98
C TYR A 48 16.59 -8.37 -1.49
N ALA A 49 16.74 -7.37 -2.34
CA ALA A 49 18.04 -6.92 -2.80
C ALA A 49 18.95 -6.46 -1.64
N LEU A 50 18.38 -5.70 -0.68
CA LEU A 50 19.11 -5.22 0.49
C LEU A 50 19.60 -6.38 1.37
N LEU A 51 18.79 -7.44 1.51
CA LEU A 51 19.14 -8.63 2.28
C LEU A 51 19.95 -9.68 1.49
N GLY A 52 20.16 -9.45 0.17
CA GLY A 52 20.94 -10.34 -0.67
C GLY A 52 20.21 -11.61 -1.08
N GLU A 53 18.88 -11.57 -1.11
CA GLU A 53 18.02 -12.68 -1.51
C GLU A 53 17.29 -12.38 -2.83
N PRO A 54 16.94 -13.41 -3.62
CA PRO A 54 16.09 -13.22 -4.79
C PRO A 54 14.67 -12.84 -4.37
N ALA A 55 14.12 -11.80 -5.01
CA ALA A 55 12.74 -11.43 -4.78
C ALA A 55 11.79 -12.48 -5.38
N PRO A 56 10.73 -12.88 -4.66
CA PRO A 56 9.70 -13.76 -5.20
C PRO A 56 8.92 -13.07 -6.32
N THR A 57 8.17 -13.85 -7.09
CA THR A 57 7.16 -13.29 -7.99
C THR A 57 6.08 -12.61 -7.15
N PRO A 58 5.72 -11.34 -7.44
CA PRO A 58 4.67 -10.66 -6.72
C PRO A 58 3.32 -11.40 -6.82
N GLU A 59 2.57 -11.47 -5.74
CA GLU A 59 1.24 -12.08 -5.72
C GLU A 59 0.22 -11.27 -6.53
N ALA A 60 0.34 -9.95 -6.52
CA ALA A 60 -0.55 -9.04 -7.22
C ALA A 60 0.21 -8.02 -8.10
N PRO A 61 0.97 -8.48 -9.12
CA PRO A 61 1.80 -7.58 -9.94
C PRO A 61 0.97 -6.55 -10.72
N HIS A 62 -0.33 -6.84 -10.91
CA HIS A 62 -1.28 -5.95 -11.59
C HIS A 62 -1.84 -4.85 -10.69
N TRP A 63 -1.59 -4.89 -9.36
CA TRP A 63 -2.08 -3.90 -8.43
C TRP A 63 -1.31 -2.58 -8.61
N ASN A 64 -1.92 -1.64 -9.31
CA ASN A 64 -1.38 -0.33 -9.65
C ASN A 64 -2.51 0.71 -9.77
N LEU A 65 -2.14 1.96 -10.00
CA LEU A 65 -3.08 3.07 -10.16
C LEU A 65 -4.16 2.80 -11.22
N GLY A 66 -3.75 2.29 -12.39
CA GLY A 66 -4.67 2.02 -13.50
C GLY A 66 -5.70 0.94 -13.17
N PHE A 67 -5.26 -0.16 -12.56
CA PHE A 67 -6.14 -1.24 -12.13
C PHE A 67 -7.11 -0.79 -11.03
N ALA A 68 -6.61 -0.08 -10.00
CA ALA A 68 -7.44 0.44 -8.92
C ALA A 68 -8.49 1.44 -9.44
N ARG A 69 -8.11 2.31 -10.39
CA ARG A 69 -9.03 3.22 -11.07
C ARG A 69 -10.16 2.47 -11.76
N ALA A 70 -9.83 1.49 -12.59
CA ALA A 70 -10.83 0.69 -13.31
C ALA A 70 -11.81 -0.04 -12.38
N GLN A 71 -11.32 -0.56 -11.24
CA GLN A 71 -12.19 -1.19 -10.25
C GLN A 71 -13.16 -0.20 -9.60
N LEU A 72 -12.74 1.02 -9.30
CA LEU A 72 -13.61 2.05 -8.73
C LEU A 72 -14.64 2.51 -9.76
N GLU A 73 -14.24 2.72 -11.02
CA GLU A 73 -15.16 3.05 -12.12
C GLU A 73 -16.22 1.97 -12.32
N ALA A 74 -15.84 0.69 -12.30
CA ALA A 74 -16.77 -0.44 -12.41
C ALA A 74 -17.77 -0.53 -11.24
N ALA A 75 -17.43 0.05 -10.09
CA ALA A 75 -18.29 0.13 -8.92
C ALA A 75 -19.09 1.46 -8.84
N GLU A 76 -19.18 2.21 -9.93
CA GLU A 76 -19.87 3.51 -9.98
C GLU A 76 -19.32 4.53 -8.96
N LEU A 77 -18.02 4.45 -8.69
CA LEU A 77 -17.29 5.37 -7.81
C LEU A 77 -16.10 5.98 -8.58
N PRO A 78 -16.36 6.83 -9.61
CA PRO A 78 -15.32 7.30 -10.51
C PRO A 78 -14.27 8.15 -9.79
N PRO A 79 -12.98 7.87 -9.98
CA PRO A 79 -11.90 8.70 -9.47
C PRO A 79 -11.88 10.08 -10.12
N VAL A 80 -11.84 11.11 -9.28
CA VAL A 80 -11.75 12.53 -9.68
C VAL A 80 -10.34 13.06 -9.63
N ALA A 81 -9.45 12.43 -8.85
CA ALA A 81 -8.03 12.74 -8.78
C ALA A 81 -7.23 11.48 -8.46
N GLY A 82 -5.93 11.51 -8.74
CA GLY A 82 -5.01 10.43 -8.40
C GLY A 82 -3.61 10.73 -8.88
N GLY A 83 -2.65 10.01 -8.33
CA GLY A 83 -1.26 10.12 -8.68
C GLY A 83 -0.46 8.95 -8.16
N GLU A 84 0.75 8.80 -8.66
CA GLU A 84 1.68 7.76 -8.25
C GLU A 84 3.11 8.27 -8.21
N GLY A 85 3.97 7.60 -7.44
CA GLY A 85 5.36 7.99 -7.33
C GLY A 85 6.15 7.10 -6.38
N TRP A 86 7.45 7.35 -6.36
CA TRP A 86 8.38 6.66 -5.47
C TRP A 86 8.48 7.39 -4.14
N GLU A 87 8.39 6.64 -3.04
CA GLU A 87 8.77 7.05 -1.71
C GLU A 87 10.03 6.30 -1.28
N VAL A 88 10.87 6.93 -0.46
CA VAL A 88 12.07 6.31 0.08
C VAL A 88 11.92 6.14 1.59
N LEU A 89 11.96 4.89 2.04
CA LEU A 89 12.07 4.56 3.45
C LEU A 89 13.55 4.59 3.86
N HIS A 90 13.88 5.42 4.82
CA HIS A 90 15.21 5.47 5.42
C HIS A 90 15.21 4.81 6.79
N PHE A 91 16.16 3.91 7.01
CA PHE A 91 16.37 3.27 8.30
C PHE A 91 17.60 3.86 8.98
N ALA A 92 17.47 4.25 10.23
CA ALA A 92 18.56 4.85 10.99
C ALA A 92 19.78 3.91 11.12
N ASP A 93 19.50 2.63 11.28
CA ASP A 93 20.50 1.57 11.39
C ASP A 93 19.90 0.19 11.05
N VAL A 94 20.72 -0.87 11.14
CA VAL A 94 20.29 -2.25 10.90
C VAL A 94 19.30 -2.75 11.98
N GLY A 95 19.29 -2.17 13.17
CA GLY A 95 18.33 -2.46 14.21
C GLY A 95 16.94 -1.98 13.83
N ALA A 96 16.83 -0.74 13.34
CA ALA A 96 15.58 -0.17 12.81
C ALA A 96 15.03 -0.97 11.63
N LEU A 97 15.91 -1.36 10.68
CA LEU A 97 15.51 -2.24 9.57
C LEU A 97 15.00 -3.59 10.06
N ALA A 98 15.73 -4.24 10.96
CA ALA A 98 15.35 -5.54 11.48
C ALA A 98 14.05 -5.48 12.30
N TRP A 99 13.88 -4.42 13.10
CA TRP A 99 12.63 -4.18 13.84
C TRP A 99 11.44 -4.02 12.88
N TYR A 100 11.61 -3.25 11.81
CA TYR A 100 10.59 -3.08 10.77
C TYR A 100 10.18 -4.43 10.17
N LEU A 101 11.14 -5.25 9.73
CA LEU A 101 10.88 -6.54 9.10
C LEU A 101 10.27 -7.58 10.05
N LEU A 102 10.58 -7.52 11.35
CA LEU A 102 9.96 -8.38 12.36
C LEU A 102 8.50 -8.02 12.63
N ASN A 103 8.16 -6.73 12.59
CA ASN A 103 6.80 -6.26 12.86
C ASN A 103 5.90 -6.28 11.61
N LEU A 104 6.49 -6.38 10.41
CA LEU A 104 5.78 -6.44 9.14
C LEU A 104 6.19 -7.73 8.38
N PRO A 105 5.82 -8.91 8.88
CA PRO A 105 6.32 -10.19 8.35
C PRO A 105 5.90 -10.46 6.90
N TRP A 106 4.85 -9.79 6.41
CA TRP A 106 4.43 -9.87 5.00
C TRP A 106 5.34 -9.10 4.03
N VAL A 107 6.15 -8.14 4.54
CA VAL A 107 7.12 -7.40 3.70
C VAL A 107 8.27 -8.30 3.28
N PHE A 108 8.75 -9.12 4.21
CA PHE A 108 9.80 -10.11 3.96
C PHE A 108 9.54 -11.39 4.76
N PRO A 109 8.70 -12.29 4.24
CA PRO A 109 8.40 -13.56 4.91
C PRO A 109 9.66 -14.38 5.23
N GLY A 110 9.75 -14.88 6.43
CA GLY A 110 10.89 -15.69 6.88
C GLY A 110 12.13 -14.90 7.31
N PHE A 111 11.98 -13.57 7.50
CA PHE A 111 13.05 -12.80 8.13
C PHE A 111 13.35 -13.32 9.54
N SER A 112 14.64 -13.48 9.85
CA SER A 112 15.12 -13.70 11.22
C SER A 112 16.55 -13.21 11.39
N PHE A 113 16.90 -12.76 12.57
CA PHE A 113 18.28 -12.38 12.92
C PHE A 113 19.27 -13.52 12.70
N ARG A 114 18.87 -14.74 13.01
CA ARG A 114 19.74 -15.91 12.88
C ARG A 114 20.13 -16.15 11.42
N ARG A 115 19.14 -16.09 10.52
CA ARG A 115 19.33 -16.35 9.08
C ARG A 115 20.12 -15.22 8.41
N HIS A 116 19.84 -13.97 8.75
CA HIS A 116 20.37 -12.80 8.06
C HIS A 116 21.53 -12.13 8.79
N ARG A 117 22.06 -12.76 9.85
CA ARG A 117 23.08 -12.20 10.74
C ARG A 117 24.28 -11.62 10.02
N GLU A 118 24.89 -12.40 9.12
CA GLU A 118 26.10 -11.98 8.41
C GLU A 118 25.80 -10.83 7.43
N ARG A 119 24.64 -10.87 6.79
CA ARG A 119 24.20 -9.77 5.92
C ARG A 119 23.95 -8.47 6.69
N LEU A 120 23.25 -8.56 7.82
CA LEU A 120 23.02 -7.41 8.70
C LEU A 120 24.34 -6.83 9.23
N ARG A 121 25.29 -7.67 9.61
CA ARG A 121 26.62 -7.24 10.00
C ARG A 121 27.31 -6.48 8.87
N GLY A 122 27.37 -7.03 7.66
CA GLY A 122 27.98 -6.37 6.51
C GLY A 122 27.30 -5.03 6.16
N LEU A 123 25.98 -4.94 6.28
CA LEU A 123 25.26 -3.68 6.13
C LEU A 123 25.68 -2.64 7.18
N HIS A 124 25.78 -3.05 8.43
CA HIS A 124 26.23 -2.19 9.53
C HIS A 124 27.68 -1.70 9.32
N GLU A 125 28.60 -2.60 9.03
CA GLU A 125 30.01 -2.30 8.82
C GLU A 125 30.28 -1.46 7.57
N SER A 126 29.40 -1.54 6.57
CA SER A 126 29.50 -0.74 5.34
C SER A 126 29.36 0.76 5.58
N GLY A 127 28.68 1.16 6.64
CA GLY A 127 28.36 2.57 6.94
C GLY A 127 27.51 3.26 5.86
N LYS A 128 26.97 2.52 4.89
CA LYS A 128 26.12 3.08 3.83
C LYS A 128 24.72 3.35 4.35
N PRO A 129 24.04 4.39 3.83
CA PRO A 129 22.64 4.64 4.12
C PRO A 129 21.79 3.39 3.82
N LEU A 130 20.91 3.04 4.77
CA LEU A 130 19.93 1.98 4.59
C LEU A 130 18.64 2.61 4.08
N ALA A 131 18.34 2.41 2.81
CA ALA A 131 17.17 2.97 2.16
C ALA A 131 16.53 1.95 1.23
N VAL A 132 15.20 1.98 1.17
CA VAL A 132 14.38 1.14 0.31
C VAL A 132 13.33 2.01 -0.35
N ARG A 133 13.19 1.91 -1.66
CA ARG A 133 12.15 2.62 -2.39
C ARG A 133 10.88 1.78 -2.43
N GLN A 134 9.75 2.47 -2.29
CA GLN A 134 8.41 1.91 -2.49
C GLN A 134 7.68 2.71 -3.56
N PHE A 135 6.96 2.04 -4.44
CA PHE A 135 6.10 2.71 -5.40
C PHE A 135 4.68 2.77 -4.84
N LEU A 136 4.20 3.99 -4.64
CA LEU A 136 2.88 4.26 -4.06
C LEU A 136 1.98 4.90 -5.11
N PHE A 137 0.68 4.71 -4.93
CA PHE A 137 -0.33 5.48 -5.63
C PHE A 137 -1.45 5.91 -4.68
N TRP A 138 -2.19 6.94 -5.07
CA TRP A 138 -3.36 7.40 -4.36
C TRP A 138 -4.48 7.74 -5.34
N LEU A 139 -5.72 7.64 -4.87
CA LEU A 139 -6.93 7.99 -5.59
C LEU A 139 -7.90 8.73 -4.68
N GLU A 140 -8.51 9.77 -5.22
CA GLU A 140 -9.72 10.38 -4.70
C GLU A 140 -10.88 10.03 -5.63
N ALA A 141 -11.97 9.51 -5.07
CA ALA A 141 -13.18 9.20 -5.82
C ALA A 141 -14.40 9.81 -5.12
N ARG A 142 -15.43 10.13 -5.89
CA ARG A 142 -16.65 10.76 -5.39
C ARG A 142 -17.87 9.91 -5.71
N SER A 143 -18.70 9.67 -4.67
CA SER A 143 -20.02 9.09 -4.86
C SER A 143 -20.89 10.05 -5.68
N PRO A 144 -21.68 9.55 -6.64
CA PRO A 144 -22.63 10.39 -7.35
C PRO A 144 -23.53 11.20 -6.41
N GLN A 145 -23.85 12.42 -6.83
CA GLN A 145 -24.84 13.23 -6.11
C GLN A 145 -26.23 12.58 -6.18
N ALA A 146 -27.06 12.78 -5.15
CA ALA A 146 -28.45 12.43 -5.27
C ALA A 146 -29.08 13.18 -6.46
N ALA A 147 -29.86 12.48 -7.26
CA ALA A 147 -30.64 13.14 -8.30
C ALA A 147 -31.48 14.26 -7.65
N ARG A 148 -31.33 15.49 -8.12
CA ARG A 148 -32.23 16.57 -7.71
C ARG A 148 -33.60 16.26 -8.30
N GLY A 149 -34.50 15.81 -7.45
CA GLY A 149 -35.91 15.66 -7.79
C GLY A 149 -36.57 17.01 -8.02
#